data_62f00f3429ed5c8525b4a9a1d36d1660
#
_entry.id   62f00f3429ed5c8525b4a9a1d36d1660
#
_cell.length_a   1.000
_cell.length_b   1.000
_cell.length_c   1.000
_cell.angle_alpha   90.00
_cell.angle_beta   90.00
_cell.angle_gamma   90.00
#
_symmetry.space_group_name_H-M   'P 1'
#
loop_
_entity.id
_entity.type
_entity.pdbx_description
1 polymer ?
#
loop_
_entity_poly.entity_id
_entity_poly.type
_entity_poly.pdbx_seq_one_letter_code
_entity_poly.pdbx_strand_id
1 'polypeptide(L)'
;MDSADLGWLSNLWYSGLIGTAGKEGNDFMNKQYPTDYNTSVVEDATATLQKMLQKYTTSDALGGKYDTMATHFFNGEVAMLPNGPWMIPDFKSTDKAPEGFYDKVGIMLLPGSGMESVPTPGDMVGAKDPDKIKAAVAFLKFETSAENQIKALEMAGLQPVSSNIEVPQSLKDSDPLMADVLEIQSKAKYTYGQNQAYWYQNVIDVFSNQLPELAYGNITPKEFCKKLSDAAKKN
;
A
#
# COMPACT_ATOMS: atom_id res chain seq x y z
N MET A 1 -10.38 3.89 5.58
CA MET A 1 -10.40 2.63 4.76
C MET A 1 -11.35 2.82 3.60
N ASP A 2 -11.29 2.00 2.58
CA ASP A 2 -12.16 1.99 1.42
C ASP A 2 -12.56 0.55 1.07
N SER A 3 -13.58 0.38 0.23
CA SER A 3 -13.94 -0.94 -0.31
C SER A 3 -14.11 -0.93 -1.83
N ALA A 4 -14.26 0.24 -2.46
CA ALA A 4 -14.12 0.41 -3.90
C ALA A 4 -12.64 0.44 -4.32
N ASP A 5 -12.35 0.49 -5.59
CA ASP A 5 -10.98 0.53 -6.14
C ASP A 5 -10.09 -0.60 -5.58
N LEU A 6 -10.65 -1.81 -5.53
CA LEU A 6 -10.02 -3.01 -4.96
C LEU A 6 -9.71 -2.90 -3.46
N GLY A 7 -10.32 -1.94 -2.75
CA GLY A 7 -10.11 -1.72 -1.32
C GLY A 7 -8.65 -1.35 -0.98
N TRP A 8 -8.06 -0.42 -1.72
CA TRP A 8 -6.64 -0.08 -1.63
C TRP A 8 -6.16 0.18 -0.19
N LEU A 9 -6.80 1.12 0.52
CA LEU A 9 -6.42 1.44 1.91
C LEU A 9 -6.74 0.29 2.88
N SER A 10 -7.82 -0.43 2.63
CA SER A 10 -8.16 -1.62 3.43
C SER A 10 -7.16 -2.75 3.22
N ASN A 11 -6.64 -2.90 2.00
CA ASN A 11 -5.56 -3.82 1.69
C ASN A 11 -4.27 -3.48 2.44
N LEU A 12 -3.87 -2.22 2.50
CA LEU A 12 -2.67 -1.79 3.23
C LEU A 12 -2.79 -2.13 4.72
N TRP A 13 -3.95 -1.86 5.34
CA TRP A 13 -4.20 -2.30 6.72
C TRP A 13 -4.16 -3.82 6.87
N TYR A 14 -4.83 -4.55 5.98
CA TYR A 14 -4.91 -6.00 6.06
C TYR A 14 -3.56 -6.68 5.89
N SER A 15 -2.78 -6.24 4.91
CA SER A 15 -1.39 -6.68 4.72
C SER A 15 -0.55 -6.46 5.98
N GLY A 16 -0.70 -5.28 6.60
CA GLY A 16 0.01 -4.95 7.83
C GLY A 16 -0.40 -5.80 9.02
N LEU A 17 -1.71 -6.03 9.21
CA LEU A 17 -2.22 -6.88 10.28
C LEU A 17 -1.69 -8.31 10.19
N ILE A 18 -1.61 -8.87 8.99
CA ILE A 18 -1.03 -10.21 8.76
C ILE A 18 0.49 -10.14 8.86
N GLY A 19 1.14 -9.24 8.11
CA GLY A 19 2.59 -9.19 7.95
C GLY A 19 3.36 -8.90 9.24
N THR A 20 2.72 -8.30 10.24
CA THR A 20 3.30 -8.02 11.57
C THR A 20 2.89 -9.03 12.65
N ALA A 21 2.09 -10.03 12.33
CA ALA A 21 1.64 -11.07 13.26
C ALA A 21 2.67 -12.18 13.47
N GLY A 22 3.91 -11.77 13.78
CA GLY A 22 5.02 -12.71 14.00
C GLY A 22 5.58 -13.31 12.71
N LYS A 23 6.40 -14.37 12.87
CA LYS A 23 7.05 -15.00 11.73
C LYS A 23 6.06 -15.65 10.77
N GLU A 24 5.03 -16.31 11.29
CA GLU A 24 4.02 -17.00 10.46
C GLU A 24 3.29 -16.01 9.53
N GLY A 25 2.81 -14.89 10.06
CA GLY A 25 2.14 -13.86 9.26
C GLY A 25 3.07 -13.18 8.27
N ASN A 26 4.32 -12.94 8.66
CA ASN A 26 5.32 -12.37 7.76
C ASN A 26 5.65 -13.30 6.60
N ASP A 27 5.89 -14.60 6.89
CA ASP A 27 6.13 -15.62 5.88
C ASP A 27 4.93 -15.76 4.93
N PHE A 28 3.69 -15.71 5.47
CA PHE A 28 2.48 -15.76 4.66
C PHE A 28 2.40 -14.59 3.67
N MET A 29 2.63 -13.36 4.12
CA MET A 29 2.57 -12.18 3.26
C MET A 29 3.72 -12.10 2.25
N ASN A 30 4.83 -12.78 2.48
CA ASN A 30 5.95 -12.87 1.54
C ASN A 30 5.84 -14.07 0.59
N LYS A 31 4.80 -14.88 0.72
CA LYS A 31 4.52 -15.99 -0.19
C LYS A 31 3.77 -15.50 -1.42
N GLN A 32 4.30 -15.77 -2.60
CA GLN A 32 3.60 -15.52 -3.85
C GLN A 32 2.49 -16.57 -4.07
N TYR A 33 1.33 -16.11 -4.44
CA TYR A 33 0.17 -16.91 -4.80
C TYR A 33 -0.24 -17.95 -3.74
N PRO A 34 -0.47 -17.53 -2.49
CA PRO A 34 -0.96 -18.44 -1.47
C PRO A 34 -2.34 -18.98 -1.86
N THR A 35 -2.59 -20.23 -1.52
CA THR A 35 -3.85 -20.93 -1.86
C THR A 35 -4.71 -21.27 -0.65
N ASP A 36 -4.16 -21.13 0.56
CA ASP A 36 -4.89 -21.36 1.80
C ASP A 36 -4.80 -20.14 2.72
N TYR A 37 -5.93 -19.49 2.92
CA TYR A 37 -6.15 -18.35 3.79
C TYR A 37 -6.84 -18.75 5.12
N ASN A 38 -7.15 -20.04 5.32
CA ASN A 38 -7.78 -20.54 6.54
C ASN A 38 -6.74 -20.86 7.61
N THR A 39 -5.91 -19.88 7.93
CA THR A 39 -4.93 -19.97 9.02
C THR A 39 -5.35 -19.06 10.16
N SER A 40 -4.96 -19.39 11.40
CA SER A 40 -5.32 -18.57 12.56
C SER A 40 -4.85 -17.12 12.41
N VAL A 41 -3.65 -16.92 11.87
CA VAL A 41 -3.09 -15.57 11.71
C VAL A 41 -3.88 -14.71 10.72
N VAL A 42 -4.39 -15.30 9.65
CA VAL A 42 -5.22 -14.60 8.65
C VAL A 42 -6.63 -14.37 9.20
N GLU A 43 -7.19 -15.35 9.94
CA GLU A 43 -8.51 -15.22 10.58
C GLU A 43 -8.51 -14.11 11.66
N ASP A 44 -7.48 -14.05 12.51
CA ASP A 44 -7.33 -13.02 13.54
C ASP A 44 -7.15 -11.62 12.92
N ALA A 45 -6.37 -11.50 11.85
CA ALA A 45 -6.24 -10.26 11.09
C ALA A 45 -7.57 -9.84 10.46
N THR A 46 -8.34 -10.79 9.94
CA THR A 46 -9.69 -10.53 9.38
C THR A 46 -10.67 -10.08 10.46
N ALA A 47 -10.64 -10.68 11.64
CA ALA A 47 -11.47 -10.25 12.78
C ALA A 47 -11.11 -8.81 13.21
N THR A 48 -9.82 -8.48 13.19
CA THR A 48 -9.36 -7.13 13.49
C THR A 48 -9.81 -6.15 12.42
N LEU A 49 -9.66 -6.48 11.14
CA LEU A 49 -10.14 -5.66 10.02
C LEU A 49 -11.66 -5.43 10.10
N GLN A 50 -12.45 -6.47 10.41
CA GLN A 50 -13.89 -6.35 10.63
C GLN A 50 -14.21 -5.32 11.71
N LYS A 51 -13.55 -5.40 12.86
CA LYS A 51 -13.71 -4.44 13.95
C LYS A 51 -13.33 -3.02 13.53
N MET A 52 -12.27 -2.87 12.73
CA MET A 52 -11.84 -1.57 12.21
C MET A 52 -12.89 -0.99 11.27
N LEU A 53 -13.43 -1.77 10.35
CA LEU A 53 -14.51 -1.36 9.44
C LEU A 53 -15.78 -0.95 10.17
N GLN A 54 -16.10 -1.62 11.28
CA GLN A 54 -17.30 -1.34 12.06
C GLN A 54 -17.20 -0.13 12.99
N LYS A 55 -15.99 0.21 13.46
CA LYS A 55 -15.83 1.14 14.59
C LYS A 55 -14.86 2.30 14.35
N TYR A 56 -13.90 2.17 13.43
CA TYR A 56 -12.76 3.07 13.35
C TYR A 56 -12.53 3.64 11.94
N THR A 57 -13.57 3.64 11.12
CA THR A 57 -13.55 4.26 9.80
C THR A 57 -14.78 5.16 9.61
N THR A 58 -14.78 5.97 8.56
CA THR A 58 -15.92 6.79 8.18
C THR A 58 -17.08 5.92 7.66
N SER A 59 -18.31 6.40 7.77
CA SER A 59 -19.51 5.64 7.38
C SER A 59 -19.57 5.34 5.88
N ASP A 60 -18.90 6.15 5.06
CA ASP A 60 -18.82 6.04 3.61
C ASP A 60 -17.62 5.21 3.12
N ALA A 61 -16.83 4.64 4.03
CA ALA A 61 -15.72 3.73 3.67
C ALA A 61 -16.21 2.51 2.86
N LEU A 62 -17.43 2.04 3.16
CA LEU A 62 -18.07 0.98 2.40
C LEU A 62 -18.68 1.57 1.13
N GLY A 63 -18.06 1.27 -0.03
CA GLY A 63 -18.38 1.89 -1.32
C GLY A 63 -17.52 3.13 -1.65
N GLY A 64 -16.76 3.63 -0.68
CA GLY A 64 -15.84 4.76 -0.86
C GLY A 64 -14.63 4.39 -1.70
N LYS A 65 -14.14 5.40 -2.44
CA LYS A 65 -12.92 5.33 -3.24
C LYS A 65 -11.75 5.98 -2.52
N TYR A 66 -10.55 5.71 -3.00
CA TYR A 66 -9.30 6.28 -2.47
C TYR A 66 -9.38 7.81 -2.27
N ASP A 67 -9.77 8.57 -3.30
CA ASP A 67 -9.80 10.04 -3.24
C ASP A 67 -10.75 10.57 -2.14
N THR A 68 -11.90 9.91 -1.95
CA THR A 68 -12.84 10.27 -0.88
C THR A 68 -12.20 10.05 0.49
N MET A 69 -11.54 8.92 0.68
CA MET A 69 -10.89 8.57 1.94
C MET A 69 -9.66 9.45 2.23
N ALA A 70 -8.89 9.82 1.19
CA ALA A 70 -7.81 10.77 1.31
C ALA A 70 -8.30 12.17 1.71
N THR A 71 -9.46 12.60 1.17
CA THR A 71 -10.10 13.87 1.52
C THR A 71 -10.48 13.93 2.99
N HIS A 72 -10.99 12.84 3.60
CA HIS A 72 -11.24 12.79 5.04
C HIS A 72 -9.97 13.02 5.88
N PHE A 73 -8.83 12.52 5.41
CA PHE A 73 -7.55 12.77 6.07
C PHE A 73 -7.11 14.23 5.93
N PHE A 74 -7.21 14.80 4.73
CA PHE A 74 -6.88 16.23 4.49
C PHE A 74 -7.78 17.17 5.30
N ASN A 75 -9.03 16.81 5.51
CA ASN A 75 -9.96 17.59 6.34
C ASN A 75 -9.76 17.38 7.85
N GLY A 76 -8.87 16.48 8.26
CA GLY A 76 -8.67 16.16 9.69
C GLY A 76 -9.82 15.37 10.33
N GLU A 77 -10.66 14.73 9.53
CA GLU A 77 -11.79 13.92 9.99
C GLU A 77 -11.34 12.52 10.44
N VAL A 78 -10.18 12.07 9.97
CA VAL A 78 -9.51 10.84 10.40
C VAL A 78 -8.05 11.12 10.79
N ALA A 79 -7.59 10.48 11.86
CA ALA A 79 -6.26 10.71 12.41
C ALA A 79 -5.15 9.94 11.71
N MET A 80 -5.47 8.88 10.98
CA MET A 80 -4.50 7.98 10.34
C MET A 80 -4.99 7.54 8.97
N LEU A 81 -4.05 7.49 8.02
CA LEU A 81 -4.24 6.96 6.68
C LEU A 81 -3.08 6.03 6.35
N PRO A 82 -3.33 4.72 6.07
CA PRO A 82 -2.27 3.84 5.59
C PRO A 82 -1.94 4.23 4.16
N ASN A 83 -0.71 4.62 3.91
CA ASN A 83 -0.27 5.06 2.58
C ASN A 83 1.26 5.02 2.47
N GLY A 84 1.79 5.56 1.38
CA GLY A 84 3.21 5.63 1.10
C GLY A 84 3.70 7.05 0.79
N PRO A 85 5.02 7.20 0.60
CA PRO A 85 5.66 8.51 0.42
C PRO A 85 5.21 9.28 -0.82
N TRP A 86 4.62 8.61 -1.80
CA TRP A 86 3.99 9.25 -2.98
C TRP A 86 2.87 10.23 -2.62
N MET A 87 2.39 10.22 -1.38
CA MET A 87 1.37 11.17 -0.91
C MET A 87 1.96 12.47 -0.37
N ILE A 88 3.26 12.53 -0.10
CA ILE A 88 3.91 13.72 0.47
C ILE A 88 3.72 14.99 -0.39
N PRO A 89 3.85 14.94 -1.72
CA PRO A 89 3.54 16.09 -2.56
C PRO A 89 2.11 16.61 -2.40
N ASP A 90 1.13 15.74 -2.16
CA ASP A 90 -0.26 16.10 -1.97
C ASP A 90 -0.48 16.91 -0.68
N PHE A 91 0.31 16.66 0.37
CA PHE A 91 0.26 17.42 1.63
C PHE A 91 0.71 18.87 1.47
N LYS A 92 1.50 19.16 0.44
CA LYS A 92 2.01 20.50 0.11
C LYS A 92 1.11 21.23 -0.91
N SER A 93 0.20 20.51 -1.57
CA SER A 93 -0.66 21.06 -2.63
C SER A 93 -1.90 21.69 -2.03
N THR A 94 -2.06 23.00 -2.22
CA THR A 94 -3.25 23.74 -1.77
C THR A 94 -4.52 23.36 -2.52
N ASP A 95 -4.40 22.64 -3.66
CA ASP A 95 -5.55 22.09 -4.39
C ASP A 95 -6.11 20.82 -3.73
N LYS A 96 -5.32 20.17 -2.86
CA LYS A 96 -5.68 18.90 -2.20
C LYS A 96 -5.80 19.00 -0.68
N ALA A 97 -4.90 19.74 -0.05
CA ALA A 97 -4.82 19.86 1.39
C ALA A 97 -4.87 21.32 1.84
N PRO A 98 -5.41 21.63 3.03
CA PRO A 98 -5.40 22.99 3.58
C PRO A 98 -3.97 23.52 3.74
N GLU A 99 -3.80 24.84 3.66
CA GLU A 99 -2.52 25.49 3.93
C GLU A 99 -1.95 25.07 5.29
N GLY A 100 -0.66 24.75 5.33
CA GLY A 100 0.03 24.28 6.53
C GLY A 100 -0.35 22.84 6.95
N PHE A 101 -1.02 22.07 6.09
CA PHE A 101 -1.34 20.67 6.40
C PHE A 101 -0.09 19.80 6.52
N TYR A 102 0.89 20.01 5.64
CA TYR A 102 2.17 19.30 5.66
C TYR A 102 2.84 19.28 7.03
N ASP A 103 2.85 20.43 7.74
CA ASP A 103 3.49 20.56 9.05
C ASP A 103 2.76 19.82 10.18
N LYS A 104 1.56 19.31 9.92
CA LYS A 104 0.72 18.57 10.87
C LYS A 104 0.81 17.05 10.67
N VAL A 105 1.45 16.61 9.59
CA VAL A 105 1.56 15.18 9.25
C VAL A 105 2.79 14.58 9.94
N GLY A 106 2.61 13.42 10.57
CA GLY A 106 3.69 12.58 11.07
C GLY A 106 3.72 11.24 10.37
N ILE A 107 4.85 10.58 10.41
CA ILE A 107 5.08 9.27 9.79
C ILE A 107 5.25 8.21 10.87
N MET A 108 4.65 7.04 10.68
CA MET A 108 4.84 5.89 11.55
C MET A 108 4.82 4.58 10.75
N LEU A 109 5.54 3.58 11.24
CA LEU A 109 5.37 2.21 10.78
C LEU A 109 3.99 1.69 11.17
N LEU A 110 3.46 0.74 10.43
CA LEU A 110 2.26 0.02 10.85
C LEU A 110 2.46 -0.65 12.21
N PRO A 111 1.39 -0.82 13.01
CA PRO A 111 1.49 -1.46 14.33
C PRO A 111 2.25 -2.79 14.24
N GLY A 112 3.13 -3.04 15.22
CA GLY A 112 4.06 -4.17 15.17
C GLY A 112 5.39 -3.88 14.47
N SER A 113 5.65 -2.60 14.11
CA SER A 113 6.85 -2.15 13.40
C SER A 113 6.97 -2.78 12.00
N GLY A 114 5.88 -2.77 11.26
CA GLY A 114 5.79 -3.32 9.91
C GLY A 114 5.88 -2.29 8.81
N MET A 115 6.50 -2.68 7.72
CA MET A 115 6.57 -1.91 6.49
C MET A 115 6.19 -2.80 5.31
N GLU A 116 5.27 -2.30 4.49
CA GLU A 116 4.94 -2.95 3.24
C GLU A 116 5.99 -2.63 2.17
N SER A 117 6.52 -3.65 1.54
CA SER A 117 7.37 -3.53 0.36
C SER A 117 6.48 -3.59 -0.88
N VAL A 118 6.15 -2.45 -1.42
CA VAL A 118 5.39 -2.35 -2.67
C VAL A 118 6.35 -2.57 -3.82
N PRO A 119 6.22 -3.65 -4.61
CA PRO A 119 7.04 -3.82 -5.81
C PRO A 119 6.74 -2.66 -6.75
N THR A 120 7.78 -1.98 -7.19
CA THR A 120 7.64 -0.97 -8.25
C THR A 120 7.12 -1.66 -9.51
N PRO A 121 6.05 -1.15 -10.15
CA PRO A 121 5.60 -1.68 -11.42
C PRO A 121 6.77 -1.66 -12.42
N GLY A 122 7.01 -2.78 -13.07
CA GLY A 122 8.03 -2.88 -14.10
C GLY A 122 7.46 -2.42 -15.43
N ASP A 123 8.20 -1.61 -16.15
CA ASP A 123 7.85 -1.23 -17.51
C ASP A 123 8.24 -2.33 -18.50
N MET A 124 7.32 -2.66 -19.39
CA MET A 124 7.50 -3.69 -20.39
C MET A 124 7.44 -3.11 -21.80
N VAL A 125 8.39 -3.50 -22.66
CA VAL A 125 8.38 -3.11 -24.06
C VAL A 125 7.45 -4.03 -24.85
N GLY A 126 6.24 -3.55 -25.16
CA GLY A 126 5.23 -4.29 -25.93
C GLY A 126 5.39 -4.19 -27.46
N ALA A 127 6.31 -3.36 -27.96
CA ALA A 127 6.54 -3.17 -29.39
C ALA A 127 7.20 -4.40 -30.01
N LYS A 128 6.85 -4.71 -31.28
CA LYS A 128 7.50 -5.76 -32.09
C LYS A 128 8.45 -5.18 -33.15
N ASP A 129 8.30 -3.91 -33.47
CA ASP A 129 9.11 -3.18 -34.43
C ASP A 129 10.49 -2.86 -33.79
N PRO A 130 11.63 -3.17 -34.47
CA PRO A 130 12.95 -2.97 -33.91
C PRO A 130 13.28 -1.53 -33.55
N ASP A 131 12.84 -0.55 -34.33
CA ASP A 131 13.12 0.87 -34.08
C ASP A 131 12.29 1.37 -32.87
N LYS A 132 11.05 0.91 -32.74
CA LYS A 132 10.24 1.21 -31.56
C LYS A 132 10.79 0.55 -30.30
N ILE A 133 11.27 -0.69 -30.39
CA ILE A 133 11.97 -1.36 -29.27
C ILE A 133 13.18 -0.56 -28.84
N LYS A 134 14.03 -0.13 -29.81
CA LYS A 134 15.21 0.68 -29.53
C LYS A 134 14.88 2.01 -28.85
N ALA A 135 13.84 2.69 -29.31
CA ALA A 135 13.35 3.93 -28.70
C ALA A 135 12.82 3.71 -27.28
N ALA A 136 12.01 2.67 -27.07
CA ALA A 136 11.49 2.31 -25.75
C ALA A 136 12.61 1.96 -24.76
N VAL A 137 13.59 1.16 -25.18
CA VAL A 137 14.77 0.84 -24.35
C VAL A 137 15.59 2.08 -24.01
N ALA A 138 15.74 3.02 -24.96
CA ALA A 138 16.42 4.29 -24.68
C ALA A 138 15.66 5.13 -23.64
N PHE A 139 14.33 5.18 -23.74
CA PHE A 139 13.48 5.84 -22.74
C PHE A 139 13.61 5.19 -21.35
N LEU A 140 13.50 3.86 -21.25
CA LEU A 140 13.64 3.15 -19.98
C LEU A 140 15.02 3.38 -19.33
N LYS A 141 16.10 3.41 -20.13
CA LYS A 141 17.44 3.75 -19.62
C LYS A 141 17.53 5.19 -19.11
N PHE A 142 16.85 6.12 -19.75
CA PHE A 142 16.77 7.50 -19.30
C PHE A 142 15.98 7.58 -17.98
N GLU A 143 14.78 7.00 -17.93
CA GLU A 143 13.90 7.00 -16.77
C GLU A 143 14.57 6.35 -15.54
N THR A 144 15.23 5.21 -15.73
CA THR A 144 15.91 4.48 -14.65
C THR A 144 17.30 4.98 -14.31
N SER A 145 17.75 6.09 -14.91
CA SER A 145 19.04 6.71 -14.53
C SER A 145 19.00 7.22 -13.10
N ALA A 146 20.15 7.24 -12.41
CA ALA A 146 20.25 7.70 -11.03
C ALA A 146 19.67 9.12 -10.84
N GLU A 147 19.99 10.03 -11.79
CA GLU A 147 19.47 11.40 -11.75
C GLU A 147 17.94 11.44 -11.79
N ASN A 148 17.32 10.66 -12.69
CA ASN A 148 15.86 10.68 -12.82
C ASN A 148 15.16 9.96 -11.68
N GLN A 149 15.75 8.92 -11.09
CA GLN A 149 15.21 8.30 -9.88
C GLN A 149 15.23 9.27 -8.68
N ILE A 150 16.26 10.11 -8.54
CA ILE A 150 16.29 11.17 -7.52
C ILE A 150 15.22 12.24 -7.81
N LYS A 151 15.04 12.65 -9.06
CA LYS A 151 13.95 13.57 -9.44
C LYS A 151 12.57 12.98 -9.17
N ALA A 152 12.38 11.70 -9.44
CA ALA A 152 11.12 11.00 -9.14
C ALA A 152 10.83 10.96 -7.62
N LEU A 153 11.87 10.77 -6.81
CA LEU A 153 11.74 10.88 -5.35
C LEU A 153 11.34 12.30 -4.92
N GLU A 154 12.00 13.31 -5.46
CA GLU A 154 11.76 14.71 -5.12
C GLU A 154 10.37 15.19 -5.54
N MET A 155 9.93 14.84 -6.75
CA MET A 155 8.71 15.37 -7.35
C MET A 155 7.45 14.55 -6.99
N ALA A 156 7.61 13.25 -6.81
CA ALA A 156 6.49 12.31 -6.69
C ALA A 156 6.61 11.35 -5.49
N GLY A 157 7.62 11.50 -4.63
CA GLY A 157 7.82 10.61 -3.50
C GLY A 157 8.17 9.17 -3.88
N LEU A 158 8.54 8.91 -5.14
CA LEU A 158 8.89 7.58 -5.64
C LEU A 158 10.32 7.23 -5.24
N GLN A 159 10.48 6.22 -4.43
CA GLN A 159 11.80 5.83 -3.94
C GLN A 159 12.65 5.18 -5.03
N PRO A 160 13.98 5.45 -5.04
CA PRO A 160 14.89 4.78 -5.96
C PRO A 160 14.82 3.26 -5.77
N VAL A 161 14.76 2.53 -6.88
CA VAL A 161 14.77 1.05 -6.86
C VAL A 161 16.18 0.46 -6.81
N SER A 162 17.18 1.27 -7.10
CA SER A 162 18.60 0.85 -7.09
C SER A 162 19.23 1.18 -5.74
N SER A 163 19.74 0.17 -5.06
CA SER A 163 20.36 0.30 -3.73
C SER A 163 21.67 1.11 -3.71
N ASN A 164 22.28 1.37 -4.87
CA ASN A 164 23.49 2.17 -5.01
C ASN A 164 23.22 3.66 -5.26
N ILE A 165 21.96 4.09 -5.23
CA ILE A 165 21.59 5.50 -5.35
C ILE A 165 21.50 6.10 -3.95
N GLU A 166 22.41 7.01 -3.66
CA GLU A 166 22.38 7.78 -2.41
C GLU A 166 21.44 8.98 -2.56
N VAL A 167 20.50 9.10 -1.62
CA VAL A 167 19.60 10.24 -1.57
C VAL A 167 20.38 11.47 -1.07
N PRO A 168 20.40 12.57 -1.84
CA PRO A 168 21.14 13.77 -1.46
C PRO A 168 20.71 14.34 -0.10
N GLN A 169 21.66 14.83 0.69
CA GLN A 169 21.35 15.46 1.96
C GLN A 169 20.45 16.69 1.78
N SER A 170 20.67 17.47 0.71
CA SER A 170 19.85 18.63 0.39
C SER A 170 18.34 18.30 0.25
N LEU A 171 18.01 17.11 -0.29
CA LEU A 171 16.62 16.66 -0.40
C LEU A 171 16.05 16.34 1.00
N LYS A 172 16.81 15.68 1.86
CA LYS A 172 16.40 15.40 3.23
C LYS A 172 16.18 16.68 4.05
N ASP A 173 17.03 17.69 3.82
CA ASP A 173 16.94 18.98 4.48
C ASP A 173 15.75 19.81 4.01
N SER A 174 15.37 19.68 2.73
CA SER A 174 14.23 20.40 2.13
C SER A 174 12.87 19.71 2.33
N ASP A 175 12.87 18.41 2.64
CA ASP A 175 11.67 17.61 2.88
C ASP A 175 11.80 16.73 4.13
N PRO A 176 11.51 17.28 5.33
CA PRO A 176 11.59 16.55 6.58
C PRO A 176 10.74 15.29 6.64
N LEU A 177 9.52 15.27 6.06
CA LEU A 177 8.70 14.06 6.03
C LEU A 177 9.34 12.96 5.17
N MET A 178 9.98 13.32 4.05
CA MET A 178 10.72 12.36 3.25
C MET A 178 11.95 11.83 4.02
N ALA A 179 12.65 12.69 4.76
CA ALA A 179 13.74 12.27 5.63
C ALA A 179 13.26 11.27 6.69
N ASP A 180 12.13 11.55 7.33
CA ASP A 180 11.50 10.66 8.31
C ASP A 180 11.12 9.30 7.69
N VAL A 181 10.57 9.27 6.47
CA VAL A 181 10.27 8.02 5.75
C VAL A 181 11.53 7.19 5.55
N LEU A 182 12.60 7.81 5.06
CA LEU A 182 13.87 7.12 4.80
C LEU A 182 14.50 6.59 6.09
N GLU A 183 14.37 7.33 7.19
CA GLU A 183 14.87 6.90 8.48
C GLU A 183 14.05 5.74 9.07
N ILE A 184 12.71 5.88 9.10
CA ILE A 184 11.83 4.91 9.75
C ILE A 184 11.85 3.55 9.07
N GLN A 185 12.08 3.50 7.76
CA GLN A 185 12.20 2.27 6.99
C GLN A 185 13.30 1.35 7.54
N SER A 186 14.43 1.94 7.95
CA SER A 186 15.54 1.18 8.53
C SER A 186 15.21 0.54 9.89
N LYS A 187 14.13 0.99 10.54
CA LYS A 187 13.67 0.54 11.85
C LYS A 187 12.58 -0.52 11.77
N ALA A 188 12.13 -0.88 10.56
CA ALA A 188 11.10 -1.89 10.39
C ALA A 188 11.58 -3.27 10.86
N LYS A 189 10.83 -3.87 11.78
CA LYS A 189 11.07 -5.23 12.25
C LYS A 189 10.58 -6.27 11.25
N TYR A 190 9.48 -5.98 10.57
CA TYR A 190 8.87 -6.83 9.57
C TYR A 190 8.76 -6.07 8.25
N THR A 191 9.26 -6.68 7.19
CA THR A 191 9.00 -6.25 5.81
C THR A 191 8.22 -7.35 5.11
N TYR A 192 7.14 -6.99 4.43
CA TYR A 192 6.25 -7.95 3.78
C TYR A 192 5.76 -7.41 2.44
N GLY A 193 5.42 -8.33 1.54
CA GLY A 193 4.91 -7.99 0.21
C GLY A 193 3.49 -7.46 0.24
N GLN A 194 3.15 -6.64 -0.74
CA GLN A 194 1.80 -6.17 -0.97
C GLN A 194 0.92 -7.31 -1.51
N ASN A 195 -0.24 -7.50 -0.91
CA ASN A 195 -1.17 -8.54 -1.35
C ASN A 195 -1.59 -8.40 -2.82
N GLN A 196 -1.82 -7.18 -3.30
CA GLN A 196 -2.19 -6.92 -4.70
C GLN A 196 -1.10 -7.32 -5.71
N ALA A 197 0.14 -7.43 -5.29
CA ALA A 197 1.24 -7.91 -6.12
C ALA A 197 1.51 -9.42 -5.96
N TYR A 198 1.16 -9.99 -4.80
CA TYR A 198 1.54 -11.35 -4.44
C TYR A 198 0.39 -12.36 -4.47
N TRP A 199 -0.86 -11.88 -4.47
CA TRP A 199 -2.02 -12.78 -4.51
C TRP A 199 -2.60 -12.87 -5.93
N TYR A 200 -3.38 -13.90 -6.18
CA TYR A 200 -4.13 -14.00 -7.43
C TYR A 200 -5.15 -12.88 -7.57
N GLN A 201 -5.35 -12.34 -8.77
CA GLN A 201 -6.29 -11.25 -9.01
C GLN A 201 -7.71 -11.58 -8.54
N ASN A 202 -8.19 -12.79 -8.82
CA ASN A 202 -9.53 -13.22 -8.37
C ASN A 202 -9.67 -13.29 -6.85
N VAL A 203 -8.58 -13.45 -6.10
CA VAL A 203 -8.58 -13.35 -4.63
C VAL A 203 -8.71 -11.90 -4.19
N ILE A 204 -8.00 -10.98 -4.85
CA ILE A 204 -8.13 -9.53 -4.60
C ILE A 204 -9.55 -9.05 -4.90
N ASP A 205 -10.15 -9.52 -5.99
CA ASP A 205 -11.53 -9.21 -6.34
C ASP A 205 -12.52 -9.71 -5.28
N VAL A 206 -12.33 -10.94 -4.76
CA VAL A 206 -13.14 -11.49 -3.67
C VAL A 206 -12.91 -10.71 -2.38
N PHE A 207 -11.67 -10.35 -2.04
CA PHE A 207 -11.36 -9.51 -0.88
C PHE A 207 -12.19 -8.22 -0.92
N SER A 208 -12.06 -7.43 -1.96
CA SER A 208 -12.75 -6.16 -2.12
C SER A 208 -14.28 -6.31 -2.07
N ASN A 209 -14.83 -7.25 -2.84
CA ASN A 209 -16.27 -7.48 -2.95
C ASN A 209 -16.90 -8.00 -1.65
N GLN A 210 -16.12 -8.64 -0.77
CA GLN A 210 -16.62 -9.19 0.50
C GLN A 210 -16.38 -8.26 1.70
N LEU A 211 -15.67 -7.13 1.55
CA LEU A 211 -15.47 -6.16 2.63
C LEU A 211 -16.78 -5.62 3.20
N PRO A 212 -17.80 -5.23 2.40
CA PRO A 212 -19.09 -4.82 2.94
C PRO A 212 -19.79 -5.93 3.72
N GLU A 213 -19.78 -7.17 3.21
CA GLU A 213 -20.41 -8.32 3.88
C GLU A 213 -19.74 -8.62 5.23
N LEU A 214 -18.40 -8.51 5.27
CA LEU A 214 -17.63 -8.65 6.50
C LEU A 214 -17.95 -7.52 7.48
N ALA A 215 -17.99 -6.28 7.02
CA ALA A 215 -18.26 -5.11 7.84
C ALA A 215 -19.66 -5.13 8.45
N TYR A 216 -20.67 -5.52 7.68
CA TYR A 216 -22.05 -5.66 8.17
C TYR A 216 -22.27 -6.90 9.06
N GLY A 217 -21.27 -7.79 9.14
CA GLY A 217 -21.39 -9.04 9.91
C GLY A 217 -22.26 -10.11 9.23
N ASN A 218 -22.52 -9.96 7.92
CA ASN A 218 -23.23 -10.95 7.12
C ASN A 218 -22.40 -12.22 6.89
N ILE A 219 -21.08 -12.10 7.00
CA ILE A 219 -20.15 -13.22 7.02
C ILE A 219 -19.18 -13.08 8.19
N THR A 220 -18.75 -14.21 8.71
CA THR A 220 -17.72 -14.28 9.75
C THR A 220 -16.32 -14.13 9.17
N PRO A 221 -15.29 -13.76 9.98
CA PRO A 221 -13.89 -13.77 9.55
C PRO A 221 -13.47 -15.11 8.92
N LYS A 222 -13.90 -16.22 9.49
CA LYS A 222 -13.62 -17.57 8.98
C LYS A 222 -14.24 -17.82 7.61
N GLU A 223 -15.48 -17.40 7.39
CA GLU A 223 -16.15 -17.50 6.10
C GLU A 223 -15.48 -16.60 5.06
N PHE A 224 -15.03 -15.41 5.46
CA PHE A 224 -14.26 -14.53 4.60
C PHE A 224 -12.96 -15.21 4.14
N CYS A 225 -12.15 -15.75 5.07
CA CYS A 225 -10.92 -16.48 4.77
C CYS A 225 -11.18 -17.70 3.86
N LYS A 226 -12.29 -18.43 4.11
CA LYS A 226 -12.71 -19.54 3.25
C LYS A 226 -13.00 -19.07 1.83
N LYS A 227 -13.69 -17.96 1.64
CA LYS A 227 -13.97 -17.39 0.30
C LYS A 227 -12.68 -17.03 -0.44
N LEU A 228 -11.68 -16.45 0.24
CA LEU A 228 -10.36 -16.18 -0.34
C LEU A 228 -9.67 -17.48 -0.78
N SER A 229 -9.67 -18.50 0.08
CA SER A 229 -9.09 -19.81 -0.25
C SER A 229 -9.80 -20.49 -1.42
N ASP A 230 -11.12 -20.42 -1.45
CA ASP A 230 -11.93 -21.01 -2.55
C ASP A 230 -11.70 -20.28 -3.89
N ALA A 231 -11.43 -18.98 -3.85
CA ALA A 231 -11.03 -18.21 -5.02
C ALA A 231 -9.63 -18.62 -5.51
N ALA A 232 -8.68 -18.74 -4.60
CA ALA A 232 -7.30 -19.10 -4.94
C ALA A 232 -7.17 -20.49 -5.59
N LYS A 233 -8.01 -21.44 -5.18
CA LYS A 233 -8.03 -22.81 -5.73
C LYS A 233 -8.55 -22.93 -7.17
N LYS A 234 -9.05 -21.83 -7.74
CA LYS A 234 -9.56 -21.81 -9.12
C LYS A 234 -8.48 -21.47 -10.16
N ASN A 235 -7.22 -21.24 -9.72
CA ASN A 235 -6.08 -20.89 -10.58
C ASN A 235 -5.16 -22.07 -10.87
#